data_feacd615c4c34ebb003d65d22f74b9fd
#
_entry.id   feacd615c4c34ebb003d65d22f74b9fd
#
_cell.length_a   1.000
_cell.length_b   1.000
_cell.length_c   1.000
_cell.angle_alpha   90.00
_cell.angle_beta   90.00
_cell.angle_gamma   90.00
#
_symmetry.space_group_name_H-M   'P 1'
#
loop_
_entity.id
_entity.type
_entity.pdbx_description
1 polymer ?
#
loop_
_entity_poly.entity_id
_entity_poly.type
_entity_poly.pdbx_seq_one_letter_code
_entity_poly.pdbx_strand_id
1 'polypeptide(L)'
;VVIAPGLNSNFQAFTYIANHLASYGFAIAGIDFPESDAARMQDSLQGLDAFPNPNAWLEQPRDITLVLDTLAQRAATDPAWQGKFDINNVGILGHSLGGYTAIASGGASLEWPALLQQCDQLNQPNQINLNPALLWQCQGVGSAPPLSDNLKDDRIKAVLAINPVTNPIFGPDGMKNLAVPTLIVAGSNDIFAPPVPEQIIPFSLIGDTDKYLLLVQNATHLSFIEGTENLPEKIVGPGQDLAYTYLKSLGLAFFDLYLQQNSDAAMYLTDGAVQKISQEPLPLQLVQSLTPAQLEQAMDINN
;
A
#
# COMPACT_ATOMS: atom_id res chain seq x y z
N VAL A 1 13.05 -6.16 4.25
CA VAL A 1 11.82 -5.48 3.79
C VAL A 1 11.80 -5.47 2.28
N VAL A 2 10.65 -5.83 1.70
CA VAL A 2 10.39 -5.71 0.26
C VAL A 2 9.70 -4.36 0.01
N ILE A 3 10.06 -3.68 -1.08
CA ILE A 3 9.44 -2.43 -1.50
C ILE A 3 8.77 -2.63 -2.86
N ALA A 4 7.44 -2.42 -2.89
CA ALA A 4 6.56 -2.57 -4.03
C ALA A 4 6.06 -1.19 -4.51
N PRO A 5 6.60 -0.62 -5.60
CA PRO A 5 6.15 0.64 -6.15
C PRO A 5 4.76 0.53 -6.78
N GLY A 6 4.13 1.69 -6.96
CA GLY A 6 2.84 1.80 -7.64
C GLY A 6 2.97 1.85 -9.16
N LEU A 7 1.83 2.12 -9.77
CA LEU A 7 1.71 2.33 -11.20
C LEU A 7 2.57 3.51 -11.65
N ASN A 8 3.32 3.37 -12.75
CA ASN A 8 4.26 4.37 -13.28
C ASN A 8 5.37 4.78 -12.31
N SER A 9 5.67 3.97 -11.34
CA SER A 9 6.73 4.18 -10.39
C SER A 9 7.73 3.04 -10.45
N ASN A 10 8.86 3.23 -9.84
CA ASN A 10 9.93 2.24 -9.71
C ASN A 10 10.50 2.29 -8.29
N PHE A 11 11.38 1.36 -7.99
CA PHE A 11 12.02 1.29 -6.67
C PHE A 11 12.76 2.58 -6.29
N GLN A 12 13.35 3.28 -7.24
CA GLN A 12 14.12 4.51 -6.99
C GLN A 12 13.28 5.59 -6.29
N ALA A 13 11.96 5.59 -6.52
CA ALA A 13 11.05 6.53 -5.86
C ALA A 13 10.97 6.35 -4.32
N PHE A 14 11.56 5.29 -3.79
CA PHE A 14 11.57 4.95 -2.35
C PHE A 14 13.00 4.85 -1.78
N THR A 15 14.00 5.39 -2.49
CA THR A 15 15.41 5.29 -2.07
C THR A 15 15.63 5.93 -0.70
N TYR A 16 14.93 7.01 -0.37
CA TYR A 16 15.03 7.68 0.92
C TYR A 16 14.69 6.76 2.11
N ILE A 17 13.62 5.98 2.02
CA ILE A 17 13.21 5.07 3.09
C ILE A 17 14.00 3.75 3.03
N ALA A 18 14.34 3.27 1.84
CA ALA A 18 15.19 2.10 1.65
C ALA A 18 16.55 2.28 2.35
N ASN A 19 17.23 3.39 2.08
CA ASN A 19 18.52 3.73 2.70
C ASN A 19 18.39 3.92 4.22
N HIS A 20 17.29 4.53 4.66
CA HIS A 20 17.03 4.73 6.08
C HIS A 20 16.86 3.39 6.80
N LEU A 21 15.98 2.51 6.34
CA LEU A 21 15.79 1.19 6.94
C LEU A 21 17.07 0.35 6.88
N ALA A 22 17.81 0.38 5.76
CA ALA A 22 19.08 -0.32 5.63
C ALA A 22 20.11 0.15 6.68
N SER A 23 20.14 1.44 7.01
CA SER A 23 21.03 1.98 8.05
C SER A 23 20.71 1.49 9.47
N TYR A 24 19.50 0.95 9.67
CA TYR A 24 19.06 0.30 10.91
C TYR A 24 19.09 -1.25 10.85
N GLY A 25 19.79 -1.81 9.85
CA GLY A 25 20.07 -3.24 9.77
C GLY A 25 19.04 -4.07 9.02
N PHE A 26 18.08 -3.45 8.34
CA PHE A 26 17.14 -4.18 7.47
C PHE A 26 17.79 -4.49 6.12
N ALA A 27 17.66 -5.74 5.65
CA ALA A 27 17.88 -6.06 4.25
C ALA A 27 16.72 -5.53 3.40
N ILE A 28 17.02 -4.86 2.29
CA ILE A 28 16.02 -4.25 1.41
C ILE A 28 16.04 -4.91 0.05
N ALA A 29 14.86 -5.30 -0.45
CA ALA A 29 14.65 -5.74 -1.82
C ALA A 29 13.64 -4.80 -2.50
N GLY A 30 14.11 -3.98 -3.43
CA GLY A 30 13.26 -3.15 -4.28
C GLY A 30 12.87 -3.93 -5.53
N ILE A 31 11.61 -3.83 -5.93
CA ILE A 31 11.08 -4.51 -7.10
C ILE A 31 10.60 -3.46 -8.10
N ASP A 32 10.97 -3.65 -9.35
CA ASP A 32 10.37 -2.93 -10.48
C ASP A 32 9.47 -3.90 -11.22
N PHE A 33 8.17 -3.61 -11.24
CA PHE A 33 7.18 -4.44 -11.91
C PHE A 33 7.11 -4.08 -13.39
N PRO A 34 7.44 -5.00 -14.32
CA PRO A 34 7.45 -4.71 -15.75
C PRO A 34 6.10 -4.22 -16.29
N GLU A 35 5.00 -4.67 -15.66
CA GLU A 35 3.64 -4.35 -16.08
C GLU A 35 3.16 -2.96 -15.65
N SER A 36 3.91 -2.26 -14.82
CA SER A 36 3.53 -0.97 -14.26
C SER A 36 4.59 0.12 -14.40
N ASP A 37 5.59 -0.08 -15.26
CA ASP A 37 6.66 0.88 -15.45
C ASP A 37 6.26 2.09 -16.33
N ALA A 38 7.05 3.16 -16.24
CA ALA A 38 6.78 4.41 -16.95
C ALA A 38 6.89 4.28 -18.49
N ALA A 39 7.62 3.29 -19.01
CA ALA A 39 7.74 3.08 -20.44
C ALA A 39 6.42 2.54 -21.03
N ARG A 40 5.78 1.60 -20.35
CA ARG A 40 4.44 1.09 -20.73
C ARG A 40 3.36 2.15 -20.67
N MET A 41 3.43 3.08 -19.74
CA MET A 41 2.50 4.22 -19.74
C MET A 41 2.65 5.05 -21.00
N GLN A 42 3.87 5.30 -21.43
CA GLN A 42 4.10 6.05 -22.67
C GLN A 42 3.51 5.32 -23.89
N ASP A 43 3.65 4.00 -23.95
CA ASP A 43 3.06 3.17 -25.01
C ASP A 43 1.53 3.19 -24.98
N SER A 44 0.94 3.16 -23.78
CA SER A 44 -0.51 3.30 -23.58
C SER A 44 -1.04 4.66 -24.03
N LEU A 45 -0.34 5.74 -23.70
CA LEU A 45 -0.70 7.09 -24.15
C LEU A 45 -0.63 7.23 -25.69
N GLN A 46 0.15 6.37 -26.36
CA GLN A 46 0.21 6.27 -27.81
C GLN A 46 -0.84 5.30 -28.39
N GLY A 47 -1.66 4.69 -27.56
CA GLY A 47 -2.69 3.73 -27.96
C GLY A 47 -2.12 2.37 -28.44
N LEU A 48 -0.89 2.06 -28.05
CA LEU A 48 -0.20 0.84 -28.46
C LEU A 48 -0.48 -0.34 -27.52
N ASP A 49 -0.86 -0.07 -26.27
CA ASP A 49 -1.12 -1.11 -25.28
C ASP A 49 -2.23 -0.70 -24.29
N ALA A 50 -2.90 -1.68 -23.68
CA ALA A 50 -3.89 -1.43 -22.63
C ALA A 50 -3.19 -1.20 -21.28
N PHE A 51 -3.54 -0.12 -20.61
CA PHE A 51 -2.91 0.25 -19.35
C PHE A 51 -3.96 0.63 -18.30
N PRO A 52 -3.86 0.16 -17.06
CA PRO A 52 -2.92 -0.88 -16.59
C PRO A 52 -3.27 -2.26 -17.17
N ASN A 53 -2.27 -3.15 -17.23
CA ASN A 53 -2.53 -4.54 -17.59
C ASN A 53 -3.47 -5.16 -16.54
N PRO A 54 -4.63 -5.72 -16.95
CA PRO A 54 -5.58 -6.36 -16.03
C PRO A 54 -4.98 -7.45 -15.15
N ASN A 55 -3.95 -8.13 -15.63
CA ASN A 55 -3.30 -9.21 -14.88
C ASN A 55 -2.39 -8.69 -13.74
N ALA A 56 -2.01 -7.42 -13.73
CA ALA A 56 -1.14 -6.85 -12.70
C ALA A 56 -1.67 -7.10 -11.26
N TRP A 57 -2.99 -7.14 -11.10
CA TRP A 57 -3.64 -7.47 -9.82
C TRP A 57 -3.27 -8.85 -9.28
N LEU A 58 -2.95 -9.81 -10.15
CA LEU A 58 -2.56 -11.17 -9.76
C LEU A 58 -1.05 -11.38 -9.86
N GLU A 59 -0.42 -10.76 -10.86
CA GLU A 59 0.99 -10.97 -11.16
C GLU A 59 1.88 -10.31 -10.11
N GLN A 60 1.62 -9.08 -9.70
CA GLN A 60 2.47 -8.39 -8.74
C GLN A 60 2.62 -9.13 -7.39
N PRO A 61 1.55 -9.62 -6.70
CA PRO A 61 1.74 -10.42 -5.50
C PRO A 61 2.49 -11.73 -5.74
N ARG A 62 2.33 -12.35 -6.91
CA ARG A 62 3.09 -13.55 -7.28
C ARG A 62 4.56 -13.26 -7.54
N ASP A 63 4.88 -12.10 -8.10
CA ASP A 63 6.25 -11.64 -8.28
C ASP A 63 6.94 -11.41 -6.92
N ILE A 64 6.22 -10.93 -5.90
CA ILE A 64 6.73 -10.87 -4.52
C ILE A 64 7.16 -12.26 -4.07
N THR A 65 6.29 -13.26 -4.22
CA THR A 65 6.61 -14.65 -3.86
C THR A 65 7.81 -15.18 -4.64
N LEU A 66 7.88 -14.94 -5.95
CA LEU A 66 9.00 -15.35 -6.80
C LEU A 66 10.33 -14.72 -6.37
N VAL A 67 10.33 -13.44 -6.04
CA VAL A 67 11.52 -12.75 -5.51
C VAL A 67 11.95 -13.36 -4.19
N LEU A 68 11.03 -13.61 -3.26
CA LEU A 68 11.34 -14.23 -1.98
C LEU A 68 11.87 -15.66 -2.13
N ASP A 69 11.33 -16.44 -3.07
CA ASP A 69 11.83 -17.79 -3.40
C ASP A 69 13.27 -17.73 -3.96
N THR A 70 13.51 -16.76 -4.85
CA THR A 70 14.86 -16.55 -5.43
C THR A 70 15.87 -16.15 -4.35
N LEU A 71 15.49 -15.27 -3.43
CA LEU A 71 16.32 -14.85 -2.31
C LEU A 71 16.58 -16.02 -1.34
N ALA A 72 15.56 -16.83 -1.05
CA ALA A 72 15.71 -18.04 -0.23
C ALA A 72 16.70 -19.04 -0.85
N GLN A 73 16.57 -19.29 -2.16
CA GLN A 73 17.50 -20.16 -2.88
C GLN A 73 18.92 -19.62 -2.83
N ARG A 74 19.13 -18.32 -3.06
CA ARG A 74 20.46 -17.71 -2.98
C ARG A 74 21.04 -17.78 -1.58
N ALA A 75 20.24 -17.51 -0.54
CA ALA A 75 20.67 -17.63 0.85
C ALA A 75 21.08 -19.08 1.23
N ALA A 76 20.49 -20.09 0.57
CA ALA A 76 20.82 -21.49 0.80
C ALA A 76 22.08 -21.96 0.04
N THR A 77 22.37 -21.36 -1.12
CA THR A 77 23.41 -21.90 -2.06
C THR A 77 24.64 -21.01 -2.20
N ASP A 78 24.55 -19.71 -1.91
CA ASP A 78 25.64 -18.75 -2.07
C ASP A 78 26.16 -18.29 -0.71
N PRO A 79 27.43 -18.63 -0.35
CA PRO A 79 28.05 -18.24 0.92
C PRO A 79 28.04 -16.72 1.18
N ALA A 80 28.00 -15.88 0.12
CA ALA A 80 27.93 -14.43 0.27
C ALA A 80 26.60 -13.96 0.86
N TRP A 81 25.52 -14.75 0.73
CA TRP A 81 24.16 -14.46 1.18
C TRP A 81 23.75 -15.26 2.42
N GLN A 82 24.42 -16.39 2.68
CA GLN A 82 24.09 -17.30 3.76
C GLN A 82 24.12 -16.60 5.13
N GLY A 83 23.00 -16.66 5.86
CA GLY A 83 22.86 -16.08 7.20
C GLY A 83 22.86 -14.53 7.25
N LYS A 84 22.72 -13.85 6.11
CA LYS A 84 22.74 -12.37 6.05
C LYS A 84 21.38 -11.75 6.35
N PHE A 85 20.29 -12.47 6.15
CA PHE A 85 18.93 -12.02 6.41
C PHE A 85 18.00 -13.19 6.71
N ASP A 86 16.91 -12.92 7.42
CA ASP A 86 15.86 -13.90 7.69
C ASP A 86 14.75 -13.77 6.63
N ILE A 87 14.71 -14.74 5.72
CA ILE A 87 13.73 -14.79 4.64
C ILE A 87 12.32 -15.17 5.11
N ASN A 88 12.16 -15.69 6.33
CA ASN A 88 10.88 -16.07 6.91
C ASN A 88 10.23 -14.95 7.74
N ASN A 89 10.91 -13.83 7.87
CA ASN A 89 10.47 -12.68 8.64
C ASN A 89 10.55 -11.39 7.81
N VAL A 90 9.61 -11.23 6.88
CA VAL A 90 9.64 -10.20 5.84
C VAL A 90 8.57 -9.15 6.11
N GLY A 91 8.94 -7.87 6.09
CA GLY A 91 8.02 -6.76 5.95
C GLY A 91 7.84 -6.38 4.49
N ILE A 92 6.68 -5.87 4.14
CA ILE A 92 6.44 -5.31 2.82
C ILE A 92 5.95 -3.87 2.93
N LEU A 93 6.56 -2.96 2.16
CA LEU A 93 6.15 -1.58 1.98
C LEU A 93 5.65 -1.43 0.55
N GLY A 94 4.45 -0.91 0.37
CA GLY A 94 3.91 -0.68 -0.96
C GLY A 94 3.17 0.65 -1.08
N HIS A 95 3.18 1.23 -2.28
CA HIS A 95 2.48 2.47 -2.58
C HIS A 95 1.46 2.26 -3.70
N SER A 96 0.26 2.83 -3.57
CA SER A 96 -0.78 2.78 -4.62
C SER A 96 -1.13 1.33 -5.00
N LEU A 97 -0.92 0.92 -6.24
CA LEU A 97 -1.04 -0.48 -6.70
C LEU A 97 -0.05 -1.40 -5.96
N GLY A 98 1.16 -0.92 -5.64
CA GLY A 98 2.08 -1.66 -4.76
C GLY A 98 1.56 -1.78 -3.31
N GLY A 99 0.75 -0.84 -2.85
CA GLY A 99 0.01 -0.92 -1.59
C GLY A 99 -1.05 -2.02 -1.61
N TYR A 100 -1.79 -2.14 -2.71
CA TYR A 100 -2.64 -3.30 -2.97
C TYR A 100 -1.83 -4.60 -2.91
N THR A 101 -0.71 -4.64 -3.63
CA THR A 101 0.19 -5.80 -3.68
C THR A 101 0.66 -6.21 -2.28
N ALA A 102 1.03 -5.24 -1.45
CA ALA A 102 1.45 -5.48 -0.07
C ALA A 102 0.32 -6.09 0.79
N ILE A 103 -0.89 -5.56 0.68
CA ILE A 103 -2.07 -6.04 1.40
C ILE A 103 -2.47 -7.44 0.94
N ALA A 104 -2.46 -7.72 -0.38
CA ALA A 104 -2.72 -9.04 -0.94
C ALA A 104 -1.68 -10.07 -0.46
N SER A 105 -0.38 -9.73 -0.55
CA SER A 105 0.71 -10.60 -0.08
C SER A 105 0.66 -10.83 1.44
N GLY A 106 0.12 -9.88 2.21
CA GLY A 106 -0.12 -9.99 3.65
C GLY A 106 -1.31 -10.88 4.02
N GLY A 107 -2.17 -11.23 3.07
CA GLY A 107 -3.24 -12.21 3.27
C GLY A 107 -4.67 -11.71 3.06
N ALA A 108 -4.89 -10.46 2.65
CA ALA A 108 -6.21 -10.06 2.19
C ALA A 108 -6.60 -10.86 0.94
N SER A 109 -7.83 -11.36 0.90
CA SER A 109 -8.34 -12.12 -0.24
C SER A 109 -9.16 -11.25 -1.19
N LEU A 110 -9.15 -11.63 -2.47
CA LEU A 110 -9.91 -10.89 -3.49
C LEU A 110 -11.39 -11.26 -3.45
N GLU A 111 -12.26 -10.25 -3.55
CA GLU A 111 -13.70 -10.41 -3.66
C GLU A 111 -14.19 -9.97 -5.05
N TRP A 112 -13.93 -10.78 -6.05
CA TRP A 112 -14.35 -10.51 -7.43
C TRP A 112 -15.85 -10.17 -7.56
N PRO A 113 -16.79 -10.87 -6.88
CA PRO A 113 -18.20 -10.50 -6.94
C PRO A 113 -18.48 -9.07 -6.48
N ALA A 114 -17.80 -8.59 -5.43
CA ALA A 114 -17.97 -7.23 -4.94
C ALA A 114 -17.45 -6.22 -5.96
N LEU A 115 -16.28 -6.48 -6.56
CA LEU A 115 -15.72 -5.64 -7.61
C LEU A 115 -16.64 -5.59 -8.83
N LEU A 116 -17.08 -6.74 -9.35
CA LEU A 116 -18.00 -6.83 -10.49
C LEU A 116 -19.28 -6.02 -10.24
N GLN A 117 -19.90 -6.17 -9.06
CA GLN A 117 -21.10 -5.44 -8.69
C GLN A 117 -20.87 -3.91 -8.73
N GLN A 118 -19.75 -3.43 -8.23
CA GLN A 118 -19.43 -2.00 -8.26
C GLN A 118 -19.15 -1.50 -9.69
N CYS A 119 -18.48 -2.30 -10.50
CA CYS A 119 -18.25 -1.96 -11.90
C CYS A 119 -19.54 -1.91 -12.72
N ASP A 120 -20.47 -2.83 -12.48
CA ASP A 120 -21.80 -2.81 -13.11
C ASP A 120 -22.59 -1.58 -12.69
N GLN A 121 -22.48 -1.13 -11.44
CA GLN A 121 -23.11 0.10 -10.97
C GLN A 121 -22.56 1.34 -11.67
N LEU A 122 -21.25 1.40 -11.93
CA LEU A 122 -20.63 2.50 -12.68
C LEU A 122 -21.18 2.65 -14.10
N ASN A 123 -21.60 1.56 -14.72
CA ASN A 123 -22.18 1.56 -16.06
C ASN A 123 -23.65 2.00 -16.10
N GLN A 124 -24.28 2.24 -14.95
CA GLN A 124 -25.67 2.68 -14.91
C GLN A 124 -25.79 4.18 -15.29
N PRO A 125 -26.85 4.58 -16.00
CA PRO A 125 -27.09 5.98 -16.34
C PRO A 125 -27.17 6.86 -15.06
N ASN A 126 -26.56 8.05 -15.12
CA ASN A 126 -26.58 9.05 -14.07
C ASN A 126 -25.74 8.71 -12.81
N GLN A 127 -24.85 7.72 -12.86
CA GLN A 127 -23.88 7.50 -11.79
C GLN A 127 -22.69 8.45 -11.98
N ILE A 128 -22.33 9.16 -10.91
CA ILE A 128 -21.11 9.97 -10.85
C ILE A 128 -20.13 9.21 -9.96
N ASN A 129 -19.00 8.85 -10.51
CA ASN A 129 -17.91 8.25 -9.74
C ASN A 129 -16.77 9.25 -9.56
N LEU A 130 -16.43 9.52 -8.31
CA LEU A 130 -15.31 10.38 -7.92
C LEU A 130 -14.08 9.56 -7.43
N ASN A 131 -14.08 8.25 -7.67
CA ASN A 131 -12.98 7.37 -7.30
C ASN A 131 -12.28 6.82 -8.56
N PRO A 132 -11.17 7.44 -9.02
CA PRO A 132 -10.41 6.94 -10.16
C PRO A 132 -9.84 5.53 -9.94
N ALA A 133 -9.47 5.17 -8.71
CA ALA A 133 -8.98 3.84 -8.40
C ALA A 133 -9.99 2.74 -8.74
N LEU A 134 -11.30 2.99 -8.53
CA LEU A 134 -12.37 2.08 -8.93
C LEU A 134 -12.44 1.92 -10.46
N LEU A 135 -12.22 3.00 -11.23
CA LEU A 135 -12.20 2.90 -12.70
C LEU A 135 -11.07 1.99 -13.19
N TRP A 136 -9.91 2.07 -12.56
CA TRP A 136 -8.78 1.19 -12.91
C TRP A 136 -9.03 -0.26 -12.52
N GLN A 137 -9.63 -0.50 -11.36
CA GLN A 137 -10.05 -1.84 -10.95
C GLN A 137 -11.03 -2.43 -11.97
N CYS A 138 -12.01 -1.64 -12.41
CA CYS A 138 -13.01 -2.09 -13.39
C CYS A 138 -12.44 -2.37 -14.77
N GLN A 139 -11.41 -1.64 -15.21
CA GLN A 139 -10.69 -1.97 -16.46
C GLN A 139 -10.02 -3.35 -16.39
N GLY A 140 -9.57 -3.75 -15.19
CA GLY A 140 -8.98 -5.07 -14.94
C GLY A 140 -9.97 -6.23 -14.99
N VAL A 141 -11.26 -5.97 -14.91
CA VAL A 141 -12.32 -7.00 -14.78
C VAL A 141 -12.73 -7.63 -16.12
N GLY A 142 -12.27 -7.11 -17.27
CA GLY A 142 -12.61 -7.62 -18.60
C GLY A 142 -12.16 -9.06 -18.91
N SER A 143 -11.46 -9.71 -17.98
CA SER A 143 -10.99 -11.10 -18.06
C SER A 143 -11.78 -11.96 -17.06
N ALA A 144 -11.92 -13.25 -17.34
CA ALA A 144 -12.55 -14.19 -16.43
C ALA A 144 -11.92 -14.14 -15.02
N PRO A 145 -12.69 -14.28 -13.93
CA PRO A 145 -12.15 -14.28 -12.59
C PRO A 145 -11.06 -15.35 -12.45
N PRO A 146 -9.98 -15.07 -11.70
CA PRO A 146 -8.90 -16.03 -11.51
C PRO A 146 -9.40 -17.29 -10.79
N LEU A 147 -8.86 -18.44 -11.18
CA LEU A 147 -9.22 -19.75 -10.59
C LEU A 147 -8.63 -19.97 -9.18
N SER A 148 -7.76 -19.08 -8.70
CA SER A 148 -7.11 -19.21 -7.39
C SER A 148 -6.74 -17.83 -6.87
N ASP A 149 -7.22 -17.47 -5.69
CA ASP A 149 -7.17 -16.14 -5.09
C ASP A 149 -6.22 -16.08 -3.88
N ASN A 150 -5.46 -17.16 -3.61
CA ASN A 150 -4.49 -17.13 -2.52
C ASN A 150 -3.20 -16.45 -2.99
N LEU A 151 -3.11 -15.15 -2.72
CA LEU A 151 -1.96 -14.30 -3.02
C LEU A 151 -1.07 -14.09 -1.78
N LYS A 152 -1.45 -14.70 -0.65
CA LYS A 152 -0.73 -14.61 0.61
C LYS A 152 0.62 -15.31 0.52
N ASP A 153 1.65 -14.67 1.05
CA ASP A 153 2.93 -15.28 1.32
C ASP A 153 3.17 -15.32 2.85
N ASP A 154 3.27 -16.52 3.41
CA ASP A 154 3.40 -16.70 4.86
C ASP A 154 4.70 -16.14 5.45
N ARG A 155 5.66 -15.75 4.63
CA ARG A 155 6.90 -15.06 5.03
C ARG A 155 6.64 -13.58 5.35
N ILE A 156 5.56 -12.98 4.83
CA ILE A 156 5.16 -11.60 5.13
C ILE A 156 4.60 -11.55 6.56
N LYS A 157 5.23 -10.74 7.40
CA LYS A 157 4.89 -10.59 8.82
C LYS A 157 4.41 -9.19 9.19
N ALA A 158 4.63 -8.20 8.34
CA ALA A 158 4.17 -6.83 8.56
C ALA A 158 3.93 -6.12 7.22
N VAL A 159 2.85 -5.35 7.11
CA VAL A 159 2.45 -4.61 5.92
C VAL A 159 2.43 -3.11 6.19
N LEU A 160 3.15 -2.32 5.41
CA LEU A 160 3.05 -0.86 5.36
C LEU A 160 2.54 -0.47 3.97
N ALA A 161 1.30 0.02 3.90
CA ALA A 161 0.64 0.40 2.65
C ALA A 161 0.39 1.90 2.60
N ILE A 162 0.97 2.57 1.61
CA ILE A 162 0.90 4.02 1.41
C ILE A 162 -0.11 4.31 0.30
N ASN A 163 -1.16 5.05 0.59
CA ASN A 163 -2.21 5.39 -0.37
C ASN A 163 -2.68 4.18 -1.21
N PRO A 164 -2.94 3.02 -0.58
CA PRO A 164 -3.24 1.80 -1.31
C PRO A 164 -4.56 1.88 -2.07
N VAL A 165 -4.66 1.13 -3.16
CA VAL A 165 -5.90 0.82 -3.85
C VAL A 165 -6.46 -0.47 -3.27
N THR A 166 -7.66 -0.46 -2.69
CA THR A 166 -8.17 -1.59 -1.90
C THR A 166 -9.64 -1.93 -2.08
N ASN A 167 -10.46 -0.94 -2.38
CA ASN A 167 -11.92 -1.11 -2.41
C ASN A 167 -12.46 -0.88 -3.83
N PRO A 168 -13.31 -1.77 -4.33
CA PRO A 168 -13.93 -2.93 -3.69
C PRO A 168 -13.20 -4.28 -3.89
N ILE A 169 -11.99 -4.28 -4.49
CA ILE A 169 -11.32 -5.52 -4.89
C ILE A 169 -11.10 -6.52 -3.73
N PHE A 170 -10.83 -6.03 -2.52
CA PHE A 170 -10.75 -6.88 -1.35
C PHE A 170 -12.11 -7.08 -0.66
N GLY A 171 -13.04 -6.15 -0.83
CA GLY A 171 -14.32 -6.18 -0.15
C GLY A 171 -14.25 -6.33 1.38
N PRO A 172 -15.41 -6.48 2.05
CA PRO A 172 -15.43 -6.59 3.51
C PRO A 172 -14.80 -7.87 4.05
N ASP A 173 -15.04 -9.00 3.41
CA ASP A 173 -14.56 -10.29 3.92
C ASP A 173 -13.09 -10.52 3.56
N GLY A 174 -12.65 -10.02 2.39
CA GLY A 174 -11.25 -10.09 2.00
C GLY A 174 -10.33 -9.28 2.93
N MET A 175 -10.72 -8.08 3.33
CA MET A 175 -9.97 -7.28 4.30
C MET A 175 -9.91 -7.91 5.70
N LYS A 176 -10.93 -8.66 6.13
CA LYS A 176 -10.92 -9.40 7.40
C LYS A 176 -9.86 -10.50 7.45
N ASN A 177 -9.48 -11.05 6.28
CA ASN A 177 -8.48 -12.09 6.19
C ASN A 177 -7.04 -11.58 6.34
N LEU A 178 -6.83 -10.28 6.32
CA LEU A 178 -5.53 -9.66 6.59
C LEU A 178 -5.19 -9.80 8.08
N ALA A 179 -4.34 -10.77 8.40
CA ALA A 179 -4.06 -11.21 9.76
C ALA A 179 -2.64 -10.84 10.25
N VAL A 180 -1.92 -10.00 9.52
CA VAL A 180 -0.61 -9.50 9.91
C VAL A 180 -0.70 -8.03 10.34
N PRO A 181 0.16 -7.56 11.25
CA PRO A 181 0.24 -6.15 11.61
C PRO A 181 0.30 -5.26 10.37
N THR A 182 -0.55 -4.24 10.34
CA THR A 182 -0.75 -3.42 9.14
C THR A 182 -0.77 -1.93 9.47
N LEU A 183 0.11 -1.15 8.83
CA LEU A 183 0.09 0.31 8.83
C LEU A 183 -0.39 0.81 7.47
N ILE A 184 -1.55 1.46 7.43
CA ILE A 184 -2.03 2.20 6.26
C ILE A 184 -1.69 3.68 6.44
N VAL A 185 -1.06 4.27 5.44
CA VAL A 185 -0.79 5.72 5.37
C VAL A 185 -1.71 6.32 4.31
N ALA A 186 -2.48 7.33 4.68
CA ALA A 186 -3.48 7.97 3.82
C ALA A 186 -3.28 9.48 3.73
N GLY A 187 -3.05 9.98 2.53
CA GLY A 187 -3.04 11.42 2.24
C GLY A 187 -4.47 11.96 2.10
N SER A 188 -4.82 13.02 2.85
CA SER A 188 -6.19 13.55 2.82
C SER A 188 -6.60 14.16 1.48
N ASN A 189 -5.63 14.59 0.67
CA ASN A 189 -5.84 15.20 -0.65
C ASN A 189 -5.51 14.23 -1.80
N ASP A 190 -5.53 12.93 -1.54
CA ASP A 190 -5.34 11.93 -2.59
C ASP A 190 -6.56 11.89 -3.52
N ILE A 191 -6.34 12.31 -4.77
CA ILE A 191 -7.38 12.30 -5.81
C ILE A 191 -7.34 11.05 -6.69
N PHE A 192 -6.27 10.23 -6.62
CA PHE A 192 -6.11 9.01 -7.41
C PHE A 192 -6.68 7.78 -6.68
N ALA A 193 -6.39 7.68 -5.39
CA ALA A 193 -6.96 6.70 -4.48
C ALA A 193 -7.58 7.43 -3.27
N PRO A 194 -8.82 7.97 -3.40
CA PRO A 194 -9.43 8.81 -2.37
C PRO A 194 -9.45 8.12 -1.01
N PRO A 195 -9.07 8.84 0.09
CA PRO A 195 -8.80 8.19 1.38
C PRO A 195 -10.01 7.50 2.00
N VAL A 196 -11.21 8.05 1.84
CA VAL A 196 -12.41 7.46 2.45
C VAL A 196 -12.71 6.08 1.86
N PRO A 197 -12.92 5.91 0.53
CA PRO A 197 -13.22 4.61 -0.02
C PRO A 197 -12.01 3.65 -0.02
N GLU A 198 -10.79 4.15 -0.22
CA GLU A 198 -9.64 3.29 -0.49
C GLU A 198 -8.77 2.97 0.74
N GLN A 199 -8.84 3.76 1.82
CA GLN A 199 -8.01 3.54 3.01
C GLN A 199 -8.84 3.46 4.29
N ILE A 200 -9.77 4.41 4.54
CA ILE A 200 -10.47 4.50 5.82
C ILE A 200 -11.53 3.39 5.96
N ILE A 201 -12.37 3.19 4.94
CA ILE A 201 -13.35 2.10 4.95
C ILE A 201 -12.63 0.75 5.05
N PRO A 202 -11.64 0.42 4.20
CA PRO A 202 -10.90 -0.83 4.30
C PRO A 202 -10.19 -1.03 5.64
N PHE A 203 -9.60 0.02 6.21
CA PHE A 203 -9.01 -0.05 7.55
C PHE A 203 -10.02 -0.49 8.62
N SER A 204 -11.25 0.00 8.56
CA SER A 204 -12.31 -0.39 9.50
C SER A 204 -12.68 -1.87 9.42
N LEU A 205 -12.45 -2.49 8.26
CA LEU A 205 -12.77 -3.88 7.95
C LEU A 205 -11.65 -4.88 8.33
N ILE A 206 -10.41 -4.41 8.53
CA ILE A 206 -9.30 -5.28 8.99
C ILE A 206 -9.70 -5.96 10.30
N GLY A 207 -9.47 -7.28 10.35
CA GLY A 207 -9.88 -8.12 11.47
C GLY A 207 -9.11 -7.87 12.77
N ASP A 208 -9.01 -8.92 13.58
CA ASP A 208 -8.40 -8.87 14.91
C ASP A 208 -6.87 -8.99 14.82
N THR A 209 -6.23 -7.91 14.41
CA THR A 209 -4.77 -7.77 14.34
C THR A 209 -4.37 -6.34 14.73
N ASP A 210 -3.09 -6.14 15.03
CA ASP A 210 -2.55 -4.79 15.24
C ASP A 210 -2.64 -3.99 13.95
N LYS A 211 -3.40 -2.90 13.99
CA LYS A 211 -3.64 -2.05 12.82
C LYS A 211 -3.51 -0.57 13.15
N TYR A 212 -2.95 0.15 12.19
CA TYR A 212 -2.68 1.57 12.29
C TYR A 212 -3.13 2.28 11.01
N LEU A 213 -3.85 3.38 11.15
CA LEU A 213 -4.17 4.29 10.06
C LEU A 213 -3.53 5.64 10.37
N LEU A 214 -2.50 6.00 9.62
CA LEU A 214 -1.85 7.30 9.67
C LEU A 214 -2.50 8.22 8.64
N LEU A 215 -3.29 9.17 9.11
CA LEU A 215 -3.85 10.24 8.28
C LEU A 215 -2.85 11.39 8.21
N VAL A 216 -2.47 11.77 6.99
CA VAL A 216 -1.56 12.88 6.71
C VAL A 216 -2.34 13.98 6.01
N GLN A 217 -2.70 15.04 6.75
CA GLN A 217 -3.48 16.15 6.20
C GLN A 217 -2.69 16.86 5.09
N ASN A 218 -3.40 17.31 4.07
CA ASN A 218 -2.86 17.99 2.88
C ASN A 218 -1.92 17.15 2.00
N ALA A 219 -1.54 15.93 2.41
CA ALA A 219 -0.78 15.05 1.56
C ALA A 219 -1.62 14.53 0.39
N THR A 220 -0.99 14.43 -0.78
CA THR A 220 -1.56 13.88 -2.01
C THR A 220 -1.09 12.45 -2.24
N HIS A 221 -1.51 11.86 -3.35
CA HIS A 221 -1.01 10.55 -3.79
C HIS A 221 0.51 10.49 -3.96
N LEU A 222 1.11 11.60 -4.43
CA LEU A 222 2.52 11.67 -4.79
C LEU A 222 3.42 12.28 -3.69
N SER A 223 2.85 12.67 -2.54
CA SER A 223 3.63 13.30 -1.46
C SER A 223 4.73 12.40 -0.88
N PHE A 224 4.64 11.08 -1.12
CA PHE A 224 5.49 10.07 -0.47
C PHE A 224 6.52 9.44 -1.41
N ILE A 225 6.64 9.91 -2.65
CA ILE A 225 7.54 9.35 -3.66
C ILE A 225 8.52 10.39 -4.19
N GLU A 226 9.76 9.98 -4.42
CA GLU A 226 10.81 10.80 -5.06
C GLU A 226 10.62 10.85 -6.59
N GLY A 227 11.30 11.75 -7.26
CA GLY A 227 11.28 11.89 -8.72
C GLY A 227 10.11 12.71 -9.26
N THR A 228 9.44 13.47 -8.40
CA THR A 228 8.25 14.29 -8.74
C THR A 228 8.54 15.79 -8.85
N GLU A 229 9.81 16.21 -8.79
CA GLU A 229 10.25 17.60 -8.72
C GLU A 229 9.83 18.43 -9.93
N ASN A 230 9.59 17.79 -11.06
CA ASN A 230 9.13 18.43 -12.32
C ASN A 230 7.61 18.56 -12.43
N LEU A 231 6.86 18.01 -11.45
CA LEU A 231 5.40 18.07 -11.43
C LEU A 231 4.92 19.31 -10.68
N PRO A 232 3.74 19.85 -11.02
CA PRO A 232 3.16 20.96 -10.29
C PRO A 232 2.95 20.62 -8.80
N GLU A 233 3.27 21.56 -7.89
CA GLU A 233 3.07 21.41 -6.44
C GLU A 233 1.64 21.00 -6.08
N LYS A 234 0.64 21.48 -6.82
CA LYS A 234 -0.75 21.11 -6.62
C LYS A 234 -1.01 19.58 -6.76
N ILE A 235 -0.18 18.88 -7.54
CA ILE A 235 -0.30 17.43 -7.76
C ILE A 235 0.54 16.66 -6.76
N VAL A 236 1.75 17.17 -6.47
CA VAL A 236 2.73 16.56 -5.57
C VAL A 236 2.33 16.78 -4.10
N GLY A 237 1.71 17.90 -3.79
CA GLY A 237 1.39 18.34 -2.44
C GLY A 237 2.52 19.13 -1.78
N PRO A 238 2.23 19.78 -0.65
CA PRO A 238 3.23 20.54 0.09
C PRO A 238 4.13 19.62 0.92
N GLY A 239 5.35 20.07 1.23
CA GLY A 239 6.17 19.51 2.31
C GLY A 239 6.63 18.07 2.11
N GLN A 240 7.02 17.65 0.90
CA GLN A 240 7.51 16.29 0.62
C GLN A 240 8.62 15.82 1.58
N ASP A 241 9.60 16.65 1.89
CA ASP A 241 10.68 16.31 2.83
C ASP A 241 10.13 15.93 4.21
N LEU A 242 9.05 16.59 4.62
CA LEU A 242 8.35 16.27 5.88
C LEU A 242 7.61 14.92 5.77
N ALA A 243 6.94 14.65 4.65
CA ALA A 243 6.31 13.35 4.39
C ALA A 243 7.34 12.21 4.43
N TYR A 244 8.52 12.40 3.81
CA TYR A 244 9.62 11.45 3.88
C TYR A 244 10.14 11.25 5.31
N THR A 245 10.21 12.33 6.08
CA THR A 245 10.64 12.26 7.49
C THR A 245 9.65 11.46 8.32
N TYR A 246 8.36 11.64 8.10
CA TYR A 246 7.32 10.86 8.77
C TYR A 246 7.40 9.38 8.44
N LEU A 247 7.53 9.04 7.14
CA LEU A 247 7.64 7.64 6.73
C LEU A 247 8.92 6.98 7.25
N LYS A 248 10.06 7.68 7.23
CA LYS A 248 11.30 7.17 7.83
C LYS A 248 11.11 6.86 9.31
N SER A 249 10.52 7.78 10.07
CA SER A 249 10.38 7.63 11.52
C SER A 249 9.35 6.55 11.90
N LEU A 250 8.15 6.63 11.33
CA LEU A 250 7.06 5.72 11.69
C LEU A 250 7.17 4.36 11.01
N GLY A 251 7.70 4.31 9.79
CA GLY A 251 7.99 3.07 9.08
C GLY A 251 9.10 2.28 9.77
N LEU A 252 10.15 2.96 10.25
CA LEU A 252 11.18 2.31 11.07
C LEU A 252 10.58 1.77 12.36
N ALA A 253 9.83 2.57 13.12
CA ALA A 253 9.22 2.12 14.37
C ALA A 253 8.29 0.92 14.14
N PHE A 254 7.53 0.91 13.04
CA PHE A 254 6.64 -0.19 12.69
C PHE A 254 7.41 -1.48 12.37
N PHE A 255 8.41 -1.44 11.50
CA PHE A 255 9.19 -2.63 11.16
C PHE A 255 10.10 -3.09 12.32
N ASP A 256 10.60 -2.17 13.14
CA ASP A 256 11.37 -2.49 14.33
C ASP A 256 10.54 -3.26 15.35
N LEU A 257 9.29 -2.82 15.59
CA LEU A 257 8.35 -3.49 16.48
C LEU A 257 8.02 -4.92 15.99
N TYR A 258 7.65 -5.08 14.72
CA TYR A 258 7.06 -6.33 14.24
C TYR A 258 8.05 -7.30 13.61
N LEU A 259 9.18 -6.83 13.07
CA LEU A 259 10.19 -7.70 12.48
C LEU A 259 11.39 -7.94 13.40
N GLN A 260 11.83 -6.91 14.13
CA GLN A 260 12.93 -7.05 15.09
C GLN A 260 12.46 -7.38 16.50
N GLN A 261 11.12 -7.40 16.73
CA GLN A 261 10.51 -7.67 18.04
C GLN A 261 10.95 -6.69 19.13
N ASN A 262 11.27 -5.46 18.74
CA ASN A 262 11.64 -4.39 19.67
C ASN A 262 10.37 -3.75 20.25
N SER A 263 9.94 -4.22 21.42
CA SER A 263 8.73 -3.73 22.10
C SER A 263 8.77 -2.24 22.44
N ASP A 264 9.97 -1.66 22.59
CA ASP A 264 10.12 -0.23 22.91
C ASP A 264 9.67 0.65 21.74
N ALA A 265 9.71 0.12 20.50
CA ALA A 265 9.24 0.85 19.32
C ALA A 265 7.73 1.14 19.34
N ALA A 266 6.93 0.37 20.09
CA ALA A 266 5.49 0.60 20.24
C ALA A 266 5.15 1.98 20.80
N MET A 267 6.03 2.57 21.61
CA MET A 267 5.81 3.90 22.17
C MET A 267 5.72 5.01 21.10
N TYR A 268 6.31 4.80 19.91
CA TYR A 268 6.27 5.75 18.81
C TYR A 268 5.03 5.60 17.93
N LEU A 269 4.33 4.48 18.02
CA LEU A 269 3.13 4.15 17.25
C LEU A 269 1.85 4.43 18.05
N THR A 270 1.81 5.55 18.74
CA THR A 270 0.65 6.06 19.48
C THR A 270 0.24 7.43 18.93
N ASP A 271 -1.05 7.78 18.98
CA ASP A 271 -1.48 9.12 18.55
C ASP A 271 -0.74 10.22 19.30
N GLY A 272 -0.57 10.07 20.62
CA GLY A 272 0.18 11.05 21.42
C GLY A 272 1.66 11.21 21.03
N ALA A 273 2.31 10.17 20.50
CA ALA A 273 3.66 10.28 19.96
C ALA A 273 3.66 10.93 18.56
N VAL A 274 2.71 10.56 17.73
CA VAL A 274 2.54 11.10 16.38
C VAL A 274 2.22 12.60 16.42
N GLN A 275 1.38 13.04 17.35
CA GLN A 275 1.09 14.46 17.55
C GLN A 275 2.33 15.29 17.91
N LYS A 276 3.32 14.74 18.60
CA LYS A 276 4.57 15.45 18.95
C LYS A 276 5.47 15.73 17.75
N ILE A 277 5.40 14.93 16.71
CA ILE A 277 6.17 15.11 15.48
C ILE A 277 5.34 15.76 14.36
N SER A 278 4.03 15.88 14.56
CA SER A 278 3.09 16.49 13.64
C SER A 278 3.40 17.97 13.42
N GLN A 279 3.53 18.39 12.16
CA GLN A 279 3.89 19.76 11.79
C GLN A 279 3.10 20.22 10.55
N GLU A 280 2.86 21.53 10.46
CA GLU A 280 2.43 22.14 9.21
C GLU A 280 3.56 22.02 8.15
N PRO A 281 3.24 21.82 6.88
CA PRO A 281 1.91 21.81 6.26
C PRO A 281 1.22 20.44 6.26
N LEU A 282 1.77 19.42 6.90
CA LEU A 282 1.27 18.03 6.90
C LEU A 282 0.92 17.55 8.32
N PRO A 283 -0.14 18.08 8.96
CA PRO A 283 -0.57 17.58 10.27
C PRO A 283 -0.90 16.08 10.22
N LEU A 284 -0.59 15.38 11.32
CA LEU A 284 -0.77 13.94 11.46
C LEU A 284 -1.88 13.58 12.42
N GLN A 285 -2.52 12.44 12.17
CA GLN A 285 -3.38 11.73 13.12
C GLN A 285 -3.17 10.23 12.98
N LEU A 286 -3.02 9.51 14.11
CA LEU A 286 -2.91 8.07 14.12
C LEU A 286 -4.15 7.43 14.75
N VAL A 287 -4.79 6.53 14.00
CA VAL A 287 -5.97 5.78 14.45
C VAL A 287 -5.59 4.29 14.55
N GLN A 288 -5.81 3.69 15.74
CA GLN A 288 -5.52 2.28 16.01
C GLN A 288 -6.79 1.43 16.11
N SER A 289 -7.95 2.06 16.24
CA SER A 289 -9.24 1.37 16.34
C SER A 289 -10.30 2.17 15.60
N LEU A 290 -10.94 1.52 14.65
CA LEU A 290 -12.11 2.01 13.94
C LEU A 290 -12.90 0.80 13.48
N THR A 291 -14.15 0.72 13.91
CA THR A 291 -15.09 -0.31 13.43
C THR A 291 -16.00 0.24 12.33
N PRO A 292 -16.57 -0.61 11.46
CA PRO A 292 -17.56 -0.17 10.47
C PRO A 292 -18.72 0.61 11.10
N ALA A 293 -19.24 0.16 12.25
CA ALA A 293 -20.34 0.84 12.95
C ALA A 293 -19.95 2.26 13.44
N GLN A 294 -18.73 2.43 13.95
CA GLN A 294 -18.22 3.76 14.33
C GLN A 294 -18.05 4.67 13.12
N LEU A 295 -17.60 4.11 11.99
CA LEU A 295 -17.45 4.87 10.76
C LEU A 295 -18.82 5.32 10.22
N GLU A 296 -19.81 4.43 10.17
CA GLU A 296 -21.19 4.75 9.77
C GLU A 296 -21.77 5.87 10.64
N GLN A 297 -21.64 5.73 11.96
CA GLN A 297 -22.10 6.77 12.89
C GLN A 297 -21.43 8.13 12.63
N ALA A 298 -20.14 8.14 12.34
CA ALA A 298 -19.42 9.38 12.05
C ALA A 298 -19.86 10.02 10.71
N MET A 299 -20.22 9.20 9.73
CA MET A 299 -20.73 9.67 8.44
C MET A 299 -22.17 10.19 8.53
N ASP A 300 -23.03 9.56 9.33
CA ASP A 300 -24.44 9.96 9.53
C ASP A 300 -24.58 11.28 10.29
N ILE A 301 -23.64 11.62 11.18
CA ILE A 301 -23.64 12.89 11.90
C ILE A 301 -23.38 14.10 10.96
N ASN A 302 -22.74 13.86 9.83
CA ASN A 302 -22.36 14.89 8.86
C ASN A 302 -23.34 15.03 7.68
N ASN A 303 -24.43 14.26 7.65
CA ASN A 303 -25.55 14.35 6.71
C ASN A 303 -26.77 14.97 7.39
#